data_7f5bd60c043b7b44c6180c280b8fdc6f
#
_entry.id   7f5bd60c043b7b44c6180c280b8fdc6f
#
_cell.length_a   1.000
_cell.length_b   1.000
_cell.length_c   1.000
_cell.angle_alpha   90.00
_cell.angle_beta   90.00
_cell.angle_gamma   90.00
#
_symmetry.space_group_name_H-M   'P 1'
#
loop_
_entity.id
_entity.type
_entity.pdbx_description
1 polymer ?
#
loop_
_entity_poly.entity_id
_entity_poly.type
_entity_poly.pdbx_seq_one_letter_code
_entity_poly.pdbx_strand_id
1 'polypeptide(L)'
;IIVLGLVLSSYTNAGTSNEAKNKKYIYKSLDDLKTIIKKENPSDLKELKFIRKSENKEFFATAGLGHGVKDNRKKRSAYEYDAFVFHAIYNSGFKITFLVDIDFAKNLEKAEKYAFKYAKLMGQIPSFLREGTTKFDGEYKDANLGVGTGTERGVKIIVIGKGNYRWWADFNQARFILYPSAKYQEDLILMHESAHLSIHGKITTNINWYPAVLADGKYITKYARTNRGEDVADTISFWVAVRCIENFSEKKKNKILKAIPNRLKFLDNYVKENKLSTSPMVCDLKN
;
A
#
# COMPACT_ATOMS: atom_id res chain seq x y z
N ILE A 1 21.37 36.43 31.12
CA ILE A 1 20.73 36.56 29.77
C ILE A 1 21.21 35.40 28.95
N ILE A 2 20.36 34.37 28.83
CA ILE A 2 20.64 33.19 28.01
C ILE A 2 19.88 33.41 26.70
N VAL A 3 20.61 33.54 25.59
CA VAL A 3 20.03 33.66 24.25
C VAL A 3 19.82 32.24 23.76
N LEU A 4 18.57 31.76 23.72
CA LEU A 4 18.16 30.53 23.04
C LEU A 4 18.15 30.82 21.53
N GLY A 5 19.16 30.30 20.84
CA GLY A 5 19.17 30.27 19.37
C GLY A 5 18.15 29.24 18.85
N LEU A 6 17.07 29.73 18.29
CA LEU A 6 16.15 28.94 17.48
C LEU A 6 16.86 28.51 16.18
N VAL A 7 17.29 27.24 16.13
CA VAL A 7 17.68 26.61 14.88
C VAL A 7 16.39 26.20 14.14
N LEU A 8 15.89 27.10 13.32
CA LEU A 8 14.94 26.78 12.26
C LEU A 8 15.67 25.91 11.23
N SER A 9 15.59 24.59 11.37
CA SER A 9 15.98 23.71 10.29
C SER A 9 14.91 23.83 9.20
N SER A 10 15.19 24.69 8.24
CA SER A 10 14.54 24.66 6.93
C SER A 10 14.82 23.27 6.32
N TYR A 11 13.84 22.39 6.38
CA TYR A 11 13.77 21.26 5.47
C TYR A 11 13.52 21.82 4.06
N THR A 12 14.54 22.39 3.49
CA THR A 12 14.61 22.59 2.05
C THR A 12 14.45 21.19 1.44
N ASN A 13 13.46 21.05 0.58
CA ASN A 13 13.40 19.98 -0.40
C ASN A 13 14.76 19.93 -1.10
N ALA A 14 15.70 19.20 -0.48
CA ALA A 14 17.05 19.02 -1.01
C ALA A 14 16.90 18.32 -2.35
N GLY A 15 17.13 19.11 -3.32
CA GLY A 15 17.09 18.92 -4.74
C GLY A 15 17.00 17.49 -5.22
N THR A 16 16.12 17.29 -6.14
CA THR A 16 16.33 16.31 -7.18
C THR A 16 17.64 16.68 -7.88
N SER A 17 18.77 16.31 -7.25
CA SER A 17 20.07 16.47 -7.85
C SER A 17 20.05 15.75 -9.19
N ASN A 18 20.72 16.27 -10.17
CA ASN A 18 20.90 15.60 -11.48
C ASN A 18 21.45 14.16 -11.35
N GLU A 19 22.12 13.81 -10.27
CA GLU A 19 22.52 12.46 -9.90
C GLU A 19 21.36 11.47 -9.75
N ALA A 20 20.20 11.88 -9.20
CA ALA A 20 19.04 11.02 -9.08
C ALA A 20 18.43 10.67 -10.46
N LYS A 21 18.58 11.54 -11.45
CA LYS A 21 18.07 11.32 -12.82
C LYS A 21 18.82 10.23 -13.57
N ASN A 22 20.08 9.97 -13.24
CA ASN A 22 20.95 9.00 -13.92
C ASN A 22 20.94 7.59 -13.29
N LYS A 23 20.28 7.40 -12.14
CA LYS A 23 20.20 6.09 -11.51
C LYS A 23 19.33 5.15 -12.32
N LYS A 24 19.90 4.01 -12.73
CA LYS A 24 19.21 2.98 -13.49
C LYS A 24 18.14 2.30 -12.63
N TYR A 25 17.04 1.90 -13.23
CA TYR A 25 16.04 1.02 -12.64
C TYR A 25 16.13 -0.38 -13.27
N ILE A 26 15.60 -1.38 -12.57
CA ILE A 26 15.71 -2.80 -12.94
C ILE A 26 14.50 -3.26 -13.75
N TYR A 27 13.31 -2.80 -13.36
CA TYR A 27 12.04 -3.10 -14.00
C TYR A 27 11.36 -1.79 -14.43
N LYS A 28 10.54 -1.84 -15.48
CA LYS A 28 9.77 -0.67 -15.91
C LYS A 28 8.66 -0.35 -14.93
N SER A 29 7.98 -1.40 -14.43
CA SER A 29 6.86 -1.30 -13.48
C SER A 29 6.76 -2.54 -12.62
N LEU A 30 5.85 -2.53 -11.64
CA LEU A 30 5.46 -3.71 -10.86
C LEU A 30 4.95 -4.85 -11.76
N ASP A 31 4.23 -4.54 -12.84
CA ASP A 31 3.65 -5.54 -13.75
C ASP A 31 4.69 -6.48 -14.37
N ASP A 32 5.98 -6.08 -14.42
CA ASP A 32 7.07 -6.94 -14.90
C ASP A 32 7.30 -8.17 -13.98
N LEU A 33 6.86 -8.12 -12.71
CA LEU A 33 6.86 -9.29 -11.83
C LEU A 33 5.81 -10.32 -12.24
N LYS A 34 4.68 -9.86 -12.80
CA LYS A 34 3.43 -10.60 -12.98
C LYS A 34 2.83 -11.01 -11.64
N THR A 35 1.61 -11.52 -11.64
CA THR A 35 0.92 -12.01 -10.44
C THR A 35 1.79 -12.99 -9.67
N ILE A 36 2.01 -12.72 -8.38
CA ILE A 36 2.79 -13.57 -7.47
C ILE A 36 1.91 -14.29 -6.46
N ILE A 37 0.72 -13.74 -6.14
CA ILE A 37 -0.26 -14.38 -5.26
C ILE A 37 -1.24 -15.17 -6.12
N LYS A 38 -1.25 -16.47 -5.92
CA LYS A 38 -2.14 -17.38 -6.63
C LYS A 38 -3.46 -17.56 -5.87
N LYS A 39 -4.51 -17.95 -6.60
CA LYS A 39 -5.85 -18.16 -6.02
C LYS A 39 -5.86 -19.20 -4.89
N GLU A 40 -4.99 -20.18 -4.97
CA GLU A 40 -4.83 -21.28 -4.01
C GLU A 40 -3.97 -20.90 -2.78
N ASN A 41 -3.27 -19.75 -2.77
CA ASN A 41 -2.51 -19.36 -1.60
C ASN A 41 -3.42 -19.25 -0.36
N PRO A 42 -2.93 -19.61 0.82
CA PRO A 42 -3.67 -19.48 2.06
C PRO A 42 -4.16 -18.04 2.27
N SER A 43 -5.36 -17.89 2.81
CA SER A 43 -5.93 -16.61 3.21
C SER A 43 -6.41 -16.72 4.64
N ASP A 44 -6.15 -15.71 5.45
CA ASP A 44 -6.64 -15.62 6.82
C ASP A 44 -7.97 -14.85 6.92
N LEU A 45 -8.66 -14.64 5.80
CA LEU A 45 -10.03 -14.13 5.79
C LEU A 45 -10.94 -15.11 6.53
N LYS A 46 -11.47 -14.68 7.67
CA LYS A 46 -12.37 -15.46 8.52
C LYS A 46 -13.83 -15.33 8.07
N GLU A 47 -14.23 -14.10 7.76
CA GLU A 47 -15.62 -13.80 7.44
C GLU A 47 -15.70 -12.58 6.51
N LEU A 48 -16.67 -12.60 5.59
CA LEU A 48 -17.14 -11.43 4.86
C LEU A 48 -18.63 -11.28 5.13
N LYS A 49 -19.04 -10.17 5.74
CA LYS A 49 -20.43 -9.91 6.12
C LYS A 49 -20.97 -8.71 5.36
N PHE A 50 -22.10 -8.87 4.69
CA PHE A 50 -22.90 -7.75 4.18
C PHE A 50 -23.51 -6.99 5.36
N ILE A 51 -23.35 -5.68 5.39
CA ILE A 51 -23.81 -4.81 6.47
C ILE A 51 -25.08 -4.05 6.05
N ARG A 52 -25.01 -3.35 4.94
CA ARG A 52 -26.11 -2.55 4.44
C ARG A 52 -25.91 -2.11 3.00
N LYS A 53 -26.97 -1.73 2.34
CA LYS A 53 -26.95 -0.83 1.20
C LYS A 53 -26.98 0.59 1.74
N SER A 54 -26.09 1.46 1.31
CA SER A 54 -26.09 2.86 1.71
C SER A 54 -27.38 3.53 1.22
N GLU A 55 -28.10 4.17 2.12
CA GLU A 55 -29.28 5.01 1.80
C GLU A 55 -28.88 6.47 1.61
N ASN A 56 -27.73 6.85 2.15
CA ASN A 56 -27.10 8.14 2.01
C ASN A 56 -25.80 7.95 1.25
N LYS A 57 -25.49 8.84 0.35
CA LYS A 57 -24.24 8.82 -0.40
C LYS A 57 -23.04 8.70 0.54
N GLU A 58 -22.32 7.62 0.41
CA GLU A 58 -21.04 7.47 1.12
C GLU A 58 -20.05 8.50 0.55
N PHE A 59 -19.50 9.29 1.43
CA PHE A 59 -18.61 10.38 1.05
C PHE A 59 -17.18 9.90 0.90
N PHE A 60 -16.62 10.08 -0.29
CA PHE A 60 -15.22 9.76 -0.58
C PHE A 60 -14.47 11.05 -0.92
N ALA A 61 -13.78 11.62 0.06
CA ALA A 61 -12.86 12.70 -0.24
C ALA A 61 -11.72 12.17 -1.09
N THR A 62 -11.48 12.76 -2.24
CA THR A 62 -10.23 12.60 -2.93
C THR A 62 -9.19 13.36 -2.12
N ALA A 63 -8.26 12.67 -1.48
CA ALA A 63 -7.18 13.33 -0.80
C ALA A 63 -6.44 14.22 -1.79
N GLY A 64 -6.19 15.42 -1.34
CA GLY A 64 -5.52 16.45 -2.14
C GLY A 64 -4.22 15.91 -2.72
N LEU A 65 -4.26 15.63 -3.81
CA LEU A 65 -3.48 15.81 -4.99
C LEU A 65 -2.10 16.45 -4.77
N GLY A 66 -1.29 15.85 -3.93
CA GLY A 66 0.12 16.17 -3.93
C GLY A 66 0.85 15.75 -5.22
N HIS A 67 0.24 14.97 -6.09
CA HIS A 67 0.95 14.32 -7.18
C HIS A 67 0.20 14.39 -8.51
N GLY A 68 0.08 15.58 -9.11
CA GLY A 68 0.02 15.78 -10.56
C GLY A 68 -0.89 14.88 -11.43
N VAL A 69 -1.74 14.06 -10.83
CA VAL A 69 -2.75 13.31 -11.55
C VAL A 69 -3.87 14.28 -11.89
N LYS A 70 -3.79 14.84 -13.09
CA LYS A 70 -4.93 15.54 -13.70
C LYS A 70 -6.05 14.52 -13.86
N ASP A 71 -6.89 14.38 -12.85
CA ASP A 71 -8.17 13.72 -13.02
C ASP A 71 -9.04 14.62 -13.89
N ASN A 72 -9.16 14.26 -15.17
CA ASN A 72 -10.01 14.97 -16.11
C ASN A 72 -11.51 14.81 -15.81
N ARG A 73 -11.86 14.07 -14.76
CA ARG A 73 -13.21 14.00 -14.22
C ARG A 73 -13.45 15.20 -13.36
N LYS A 74 -14.12 16.22 -13.93
CA LYS A 74 -14.69 17.43 -13.27
C LYS A 74 -14.13 17.68 -11.86
N LYS A 75 -13.38 18.76 -11.67
CA LYS A 75 -12.84 19.44 -10.48
C LYS A 75 -13.60 19.23 -9.14
N ARG A 76 -13.97 18.00 -8.78
CA ARG A 76 -14.60 17.71 -7.49
C ARG A 76 -13.58 17.11 -6.54
N SER A 77 -13.35 17.77 -5.44
CA SER A 77 -12.52 17.31 -4.33
C SER A 77 -13.15 16.17 -3.54
N ALA A 78 -14.35 15.75 -3.88
CA ALA A 78 -15.08 14.68 -3.22
C ALA A 78 -16.02 13.97 -4.20
N TYR A 79 -16.11 12.64 -4.07
CA TYR A 79 -17.08 11.81 -4.76
C TYR A 79 -18.04 11.25 -3.74
N GLU A 80 -19.32 11.37 -4.02
CA GLU A 80 -20.40 10.72 -3.30
C GLU A 80 -20.87 9.52 -4.10
N TYR A 81 -20.86 8.34 -3.47
CA TYR A 81 -21.38 7.10 -4.06
C TYR A 81 -22.36 6.44 -3.12
N ASP A 82 -23.41 5.89 -3.67
CA ASP A 82 -24.14 4.86 -2.97
C ASP A 82 -23.37 3.56 -3.08
N ALA A 83 -23.26 2.84 -1.98
CA ALA A 83 -22.43 1.65 -1.91
C ALA A 83 -23.14 0.47 -1.23
N PHE A 84 -22.79 -0.74 -1.65
CA PHE A 84 -22.97 -1.93 -0.84
C PHE A 84 -21.80 -2.01 0.13
N VAL A 85 -22.09 -2.07 1.43
CA VAL A 85 -21.11 -2.05 2.51
C VAL A 85 -20.91 -3.46 3.07
N PHE A 86 -19.65 -3.92 3.11
CA PHE A 86 -19.27 -5.20 3.68
C PHE A 86 -18.18 -4.99 4.73
N HIS A 87 -18.17 -5.87 5.74
CA HIS A 87 -17.03 -6.02 6.66
C HIS A 87 -16.34 -7.34 6.39
N ALA A 88 -15.03 -7.27 6.10
CA ALA A 88 -14.15 -8.43 6.11
C ALA A 88 -13.44 -8.49 7.47
N ILE A 89 -13.51 -9.65 8.12
CA ILE A 89 -12.88 -9.93 9.40
C ILE A 89 -11.80 -10.99 9.15
N TYR A 90 -10.60 -10.76 9.65
CA TYR A 90 -9.46 -11.65 9.53
C TYR A 90 -9.21 -12.43 10.82
N ASN A 91 -8.41 -13.49 10.78
CA ASN A 91 -8.14 -14.33 11.94
C ASN A 91 -7.56 -13.57 13.14
N SER A 92 -6.83 -12.48 12.90
CA SER A 92 -6.34 -11.56 13.93
C SER A 92 -7.43 -10.74 14.63
N GLY A 93 -8.66 -10.77 14.14
CA GLY A 93 -9.75 -9.88 14.53
C GLY A 93 -9.73 -8.52 13.80
N PHE A 94 -8.72 -8.27 12.97
CA PHE A 94 -8.66 -7.03 12.19
C PHE A 94 -9.83 -6.95 11.20
N LYS A 95 -10.37 -5.74 11.04
CA LYS A 95 -11.55 -5.49 10.20
C LYS A 95 -11.23 -4.48 9.11
N ILE A 96 -11.62 -4.81 7.88
CA ILE A 96 -11.63 -3.88 6.74
C ILE A 96 -13.07 -3.69 6.28
N THR A 97 -13.45 -2.43 6.03
CA THR A 97 -14.73 -2.09 5.40
C THR A 97 -14.56 -2.01 3.89
N PHE A 98 -15.35 -2.78 3.17
CA PHE A 98 -15.42 -2.72 1.72
C PHE A 98 -16.65 -1.92 1.30
N LEU A 99 -16.44 -0.92 0.46
CA LEU A 99 -17.47 -0.08 -0.12
C LEU A 99 -17.50 -0.35 -1.62
N VAL A 100 -18.52 -1.05 -2.09
CA VAL A 100 -18.68 -1.37 -3.51
C VAL A 100 -19.71 -0.45 -4.13
N ASP A 101 -19.27 0.39 -5.05
CA ASP A 101 -20.09 1.34 -5.77
C ASP A 101 -21.28 0.64 -6.46
N ILE A 102 -22.50 1.11 -6.18
CA ILE A 102 -23.75 0.55 -6.71
C ILE A 102 -23.79 0.68 -8.23
N ASP A 103 -23.32 1.79 -8.76
CA ASP A 103 -23.29 2.01 -10.21
C ASP A 103 -22.31 1.10 -10.94
N PHE A 104 -21.26 0.66 -10.23
CA PHE A 104 -20.30 -0.31 -10.72
C PHE A 104 -20.86 -1.74 -10.66
N ALA A 105 -21.32 -2.17 -9.48
CA ALA A 105 -21.75 -3.54 -9.24
C ALA A 105 -23.17 -3.83 -9.79
N LYS A 106 -24.07 -2.84 -9.75
CA LYS A 106 -25.48 -2.91 -10.16
C LYS A 106 -26.40 -3.73 -9.25
N ASN A 107 -25.91 -4.78 -8.58
CA ASN A 107 -26.67 -5.59 -7.64
C ASN A 107 -25.79 -6.13 -6.52
N LEU A 108 -26.41 -6.67 -5.47
CA LEU A 108 -25.74 -7.17 -4.27
C LEU A 108 -24.83 -8.37 -4.58
N GLU A 109 -25.30 -9.33 -5.39
CA GLU A 109 -24.54 -10.54 -5.72
C GLU A 109 -23.19 -10.19 -6.38
N LYS A 110 -23.20 -9.29 -7.35
CA LYS A 110 -21.99 -8.83 -8.03
C LYS A 110 -21.10 -8.03 -7.08
N ALA A 111 -21.70 -7.22 -6.20
CA ALA A 111 -20.94 -6.48 -5.19
C ALA A 111 -20.24 -7.42 -4.21
N GLU A 112 -20.92 -8.44 -3.71
CA GLU A 112 -20.37 -9.45 -2.83
C GLU A 112 -19.22 -10.21 -3.49
N LYS A 113 -19.38 -10.60 -4.76
CA LYS A 113 -18.30 -11.25 -5.53
C LYS A 113 -17.02 -10.40 -5.58
N TYR A 114 -17.14 -9.09 -5.80
CA TYR A 114 -15.99 -8.20 -5.80
C TYR A 114 -15.42 -8.02 -4.39
N ALA A 115 -16.27 -7.77 -3.40
CA ALA A 115 -15.84 -7.63 -2.01
C ALA A 115 -15.10 -8.88 -1.54
N PHE A 116 -15.64 -10.08 -1.82
CA PHE A 116 -15.01 -11.35 -1.47
C PHE A 116 -13.66 -11.54 -2.17
N LYS A 117 -13.58 -11.26 -3.48
CA LYS A 117 -12.32 -11.36 -4.23
C LYS A 117 -11.19 -10.58 -3.55
N TYR A 118 -11.44 -9.33 -3.24
CA TYR A 118 -10.40 -8.47 -2.68
C TYR A 118 -10.20 -8.67 -1.17
N ALA A 119 -11.24 -9.04 -0.42
CA ALA A 119 -11.10 -9.46 0.97
C ALA A 119 -10.22 -10.70 1.10
N LYS A 120 -10.42 -11.70 0.22
CA LYS A 120 -9.57 -12.88 0.16
C LYS A 120 -8.14 -12.52 -0.19
N LEU A 121 -7.93 -11.66 -1.20
CA LEU A 121 -6.60 -11.23 -1.62
C LEU A 121 -5.87 -10.45 -0.50
N MET A 122 -6.58 -9.58 0.22
CA MET A 122 -6.05 -8.92 1.43
C MET A 122 -5.69 -9.92 2.53
N GLY A 123 -6.41 -11.03 2.64
CA GLY A 123 -6.09 -12.10 3.57
C GLY A 123 -4.90 -12.96 3.14
N GLN A 124 -4.43 -12.85 1.91
CA GLN A 124 -3.31 -13.62 1.35
C GLN A 124 -1.96 -12.88 1.43
N ILE A 125 -1.95 -11.57 1.70
CA ILE A 125 -0.72 -10.80 1.86
C ILE A 125 -0.22 -10.83 3.32
N PRO A 126 1.06 -10.49 3.59
CA PRO A 126 1.56 -10.35 4.96
C PRO A 126 0.67 -9.45 5.80
N SER A 127 0.25 -9.92 6.98
CA SER A 127 -0.75 -9.21 7.80
C SER A 127 -0.31 -7.81 8.22
N PHE A 128 0.99 -7.57 8.41
CA PHE A 128 1.47 -6.22 8.73
C PHE A 128 1.16 -5.20 7.62
N LEU A 129 1.05 -5.61 6.35
CA LEU A 129 0.66 -4.72 5.25
C LEU A 129 -0.83 -4.35 5.33
N ARG A 130 -1.64 -5.23 5.85
CA ARG A 130 -3.07 -5.00 6.07
C ARG A 130 -3.33 -4.25 7.36
N GLU A 131 -2.70 -4.67 8.45
CA GLU A 131 -3.01 -4.25 9.81
C GLU A 131 -2.23 -3.01 10.25
N GLY A 132 -1.13 -2.71 9.54
CA GLY A 132 -0.23 -1.63 9.92
C GLY A 132 0.76 -2.03 11.01
N THR A 133 1.58 -1.07 11.41
CA THR A 133 2.63 -1.23 12.41
C THR A 133 2.29 -0.57 13.74
N THR A 134 1.22 0.22 13.79
CA THR A 134 0.74 0.90 14.98
C THR A 134 -0.62 0.35 15.35
N LYS A 135 -0.76 -0.18 16.58
CA LYS A 135 -2.07 -0.54 17.11
C LYS A 135 -2.90 0.73 17.26
N PHE A 136 -4.05 0.74 16.64
CA PHE A 136 -5.01 1.83 16.74
C PHE A 136 -6.32 1.28 17.28
N ASP A 137 -6.64 1.64 18.52
CA ASP A 137 -7.82 1.14 19.24
C ASP A 137 -9.04 2.08 19.13
N GLY A 138 -8.97 3.12 18.29
CA GLY A 138 -10.05 4.11 18.16
C GLY A 138 -10.95 3.89 16.95
N GLU A 139 -12.24 4.21 17.12
CA GLU A 139 -13.14 4.37 15.98
C GLU A 139 -12.71 5.59 15.14
N TYR A 140 -12.79 5.42 13.82
CA TYR A 140 -12.46 6.47 12.86
C TYR A 140 -13.59 7.53 12.86
N LYS A 141 -13.55 8.48 13.79
CA LYS A 141 -14.57 9.55 13.85
C LYS A 141 -14.12 10.88 13.24
N ASP A 142 -12.82 11.09 13.02
CA ASP A 142 -12.34 12.38 12.54
C ASP A 142 -11.37 12.29 11.38
N ALA A 143 -11.78 12.90 10.26
CA ALA A 143 -11.00 13.07 9.05
C ALA A 143 -9.86 14.10 9.16
N ASN A 144 -9.68 14.72 10.33
CA ASN A 144 -8.70 15.80 10.56
C ASN A 144 -7.36 15.32 11.13
N LEU A 145 -6.93 14.13 10.74
CA LEU A 145 -5.62 13.63 11.13
C LEU A 145 -4.56 14.22 10.19
N GLY A 146 -3.67 15.02 10.74
CA GLY A 146 -2.63 15.72 10.02
C GLY A 146 -1.82 14.83 9.08
N VAL A 147 -1.30 15.44 8.03
CA VAL A 147 -0.45 14.80 7.02
C VAL A 147 0.63 13.96 7.72
N GLY A 148 0.68 12.67 7.45
CA GLY A 148 1.68 11.74 7.97
C GLY A 148 1.22 10.77 9.05
N THR A 149 0.01 10.91 9.61
CA THR A 149 -0.46 10.03 10.68
C THR A 149 -1.24 8.80 10.20
N GLY A 150 -1.59 8.72 8.92
CA GLY A 150 -2.35 7.61 8.33
C GLY A 150 -1.50 6.43 7.84
N THR A 151 -0.19 6.64 7.66
CA THR A 151 0.70 5.68 6.97
C THR A 151 1.12 4.45 7.79
N GLU A 152 0.58 4.25 8.97
CA GLU A 152 1.00 3.19 9.90
C GLU A 152 -0.16 2.40 10.46
N ARG A 153 -1.38 2.79 10.12
CA ARG A 153 -2.62 2.26 10.70
C ARG A 153 -3.18 1.05 9.98
N GLY A 154 -2.55 0.68 8.87
CA GLY A 154 -3.08 -0.34 7.99
C GLY A 154 -4.27 0.13 7.16
N VAL A 155 -4.86 -0.81 6.46
CA VAL A 155 -5.98 -0.57 5.54
C VAL A 155 -7.30 -0.68 6.30
N LYS A 156 -8.03 0.41 6.43
CA LYS A 156 -9.34 0.42 7.11
C LYS A 156 -10.51 0.34 6.15
N ILE A 157 -10.37 0.95 4.98
CA ILE A 157 -11.43 1.01 3.98
C ILE A 157 -10.88 0.67 2.60
N ILE A 158 -11.60 -0.14 1.86
CA ILE A 158 -11.35 -0.41 0.45
C ILE A 158 -12.58 0.00 -0.35
N VAL A 159 -12.38 0.92 -1.27
CA VAL A 159 -13.43 1.37 -2.19
C VAL A 159 -13.27 0.69 -3.54
N ILE A 160 -14.32 0.04 -4.01
CA ILE A 160 -14.35 -0.65 -5.30
C ILE A 160 -15.33 0.10 -6.22
N GLY A 161 -14.81 0.67 -7.29
CA GLY A 161 -15.63 1.49 -8.17
C GLY A 161 -15.29 1.34 -9.65
N LYS A 162 -15.93 2.17 -10.48
CA LYS A 162 -15.69 2.25 -11.91
C LYS A 162 -14.69 3.38 -12.20
N GLY A 163 -13.59 3.07 -12.87
CA GLY A 163 -12.61 4.07 -13.27
C GLY A 163 -11.60 3.53 -14.27
N ASN A 164 -10.90 4.45 -14.91
CA ASN A 164 -9.85 4.15 -15.89
C ASN A 164 -8.45 4.38 -15.32
N TYR A 165 -8.36 4.71 -14.05
CA TYR A 165 -7.11 5.07 -13.39
C TYR A 165 -6.54 3.91 -12.61
N ARG A 166 -5.25 4.08 -12.21
CA ARG A 166 -4.58 3.20 -11.28
C ARG A 166 -5.23 3.30 -9.91
N TRP A 167 -5.05 2.31 -9.09
CA TRP A 167 -5.36 2.33 -7.68
C TRP A 167 -4.56 3.43 -7.00
N TRP A 168 -5.04 3.92 -5.89
CA TRP A 168 -4.34 4.92 -5.10
C TRP A 168 -4.74 4.87 -3.64
N ALA A 169 -3.80 5.21 -2.75
CA ALA A 169 -4.00 5.27 -1.32
C ALA A 169 -4.36 6.69 -0.86
N ASP A 170 -5.30 6.77 0.08
CA ASP A 170 -5.69 7.98 0.81
C ASP A 170 -5.23 7.84 2.26
N PHE A 171 -4.14 8.50 2.59
CA PHE A 171 -3.51 8.42 3.91
C PHE A 171 -4.39 8.96 5.03
N ASN A 172 -5.19 9.98 4.76
CA ASN A 172 -6.01 10.63 5.78
C ASN A 172 -7.11 9.70 6.30
N GLN A 173 -7.62 8.82 5.44
CA GLN A 173 -8.70 7.91 5.78
C GLN A 173 -8.27 6.44 5.89
N ALA A 174 -6.97 6.16 5.83
CA ALA A 174 -6.41 4.81 5.84
C ALA A 174 -7.15 3.87 4.87
N ARG A 175 -7.38 4.37 3.65
CA ARG A 175 -8.11 3.66 2.61
C ARG A 175 -7.36 3.67 1.30
N PHE A 176 -7.71 2.75 0.45
CA PHE A 176 -7.37 2.85 -0.97
C PHE A 176 -8.60 2.61 -1.86
N ILE A 177 -8.49 3.13 -3.07
CA ILE A 177 -9.53 3.02 -4.09
C ILE A 177 -8.99 2.16 -5.21
N LEU A 178 -9.76 1.19 -5.63
CA LEU A 178 -9.39 0.28 -6.69
C LEU A 178 -10.46 0.24 -7.80
N TYR A 179 -9.97 0.04 -9.01
CA TYR A 179 -10.78 -0.03 -10.21
C TYR A 179 -10.53 -1.37 -10.90
N PRO A 180 -11.41 -2.37 -10.73
CA PRO A 180 -11.21 -3.72 -11.25
C PRO A 180 -11.05 -3.84 -12.77
N SER A 181 -11.46 -2.80 -13.51
CA SER A 181 -11.27 -2.74 -14.97
C SER A 181 -9.87 -2.35 -15.42
N ALA A 182 -8.99 -1.94 -14.50
CA ALA A 182 -7.62 -1.59 -14.82
C ALA A 182 -6.81 -2.85 -15.20
N LYS A 183 -5.97 -2.73 -16.24
CA LYS A 183 -5.12 -3.82 -16.76
C LYS A 183 -3.84 -4.00 -15.94
N TYR A 184 -3.95 -4.11 -14.62
CA TYR A 184 -2.79 -4.23 -13.73
C TYR A 184 -2.80 -5.55 -12.97
N GLN A 185 -1.62 -5.92 -12.46
CA GLN A 185 -1.48 -7.06 -11.55
C GLN A 185 -2.03 -6.65 -10.18
N GLU A 186 -3.24 -7.10 -9.88
CA GLU A 186 -4.04 -6.63 -8.73
C GLU A 186 -3.34 -6.90 -7.40
N ASP A 187 -2.68 -8.04 -7.23
CA ASP A 187 -1.94 -8.41 -6.03
C ASP A 187 -0.75 -7.49 -5.75
N LEU A 188 0.00 -7.13 -6.79
CA LEU A 188 1.16 -6.26 -6.64
C LEU A 188 0.77 -4.83 -6.29
N ILE A 189 -0.28 -4.31 -6.95
CA ILE A 189 -0.78 -2.98 -6.66
C ILE A 189 -1.43 -2.93 -5.27
N LEU A 190 -2.16 -3.98 -4.89
CA LEU A 190 -2.74 -4.07 -3.57
C LEU A 190 -1.67 -4.03 -2.48
N MET A 191 -0.55 -4.74 -2.66
CA MET A 191 0.59 -4.68 -1.73
C MET A 191 1.25 -3.30 -1.72
N HIS A 192 1.42 -2.67 -2.88
CA HIS A 192 1.97 -1.33 -3.02
C HIS A 192 1.14 -0.29 -2.25
N GLU A 193 -0.18 -0.25 -2.51
CA GLU A 193 -1.08 0.70 -1.81
C GLU A 193 -1.19 0.38 -0.31
N SER A 194 -1.19 -0.90 0.05
CA SER A 194 -1.17 -1.31 1.46
C SER A 194 0.12 -0.88 2.16
N ALA A 195 1.27 -0.95 1.49
CA ALA A 195 2.54 -0.48 2.04
C ALA A 195 2.51 1.02 2.36
N HIS A 196 1.86 1.82 1.51
CA HIS A 196 1.64 3.23 1.79
C HIS A 196 0.85 3.47 3.08
N LEU A 197 -0.14 2.65 3.38
CA LEU A 197 -1.02 2.81 4.55
C LEU A 197 -0.49 2.13 5.82
N SER A 198 0.52 1.26 5.70
CA SER A 198 0.96 0.43 6.83
C SER A 198 2.39 0.69 7.31
N ILE A 199 3.34 0.95 6.42
CA ILE A 199 4.76 0.92 6.78
C ILE A 199 5.58 2.06 6.15
N HIS A 200 5.09 2.67 5.09
CA HIS A 200 5.81 3.66 4.30
C HIS A 200 6.38 4.80 5.17
N GLY A 201 5.56 5.39 6.04
CA GLY A 201 6.00 6.52 6.87
C GLY A 201 7.17 6.15 7.78
N LYS A 202 7.09 5.00 8.45
CA LYS A 202 8.16 4.51 9.34
C LYS A 202 9.46 4.22 8.60
N ILE A 203 9.37 3.63 7.41
CA ILE A 203 10.56 3.32 6.62
C ILE A 203 11.20 4.58 6.04
N THR A 204 10.41 5.49 5.46
CA THR A 204 10.96 6.70 4.82
C THR A 204 11.64 7.66 5.81
N THR A 205 11.23 7.62 7.09
CA THR A 205 11.82 8.41 8.17
C THR A 205 12.95 7.66 8.90
N ASN A 206 13.13 6.36 8.63
CA ASN A 206 14.21 5.58 9.24
C ASN A 206 15.57 6.01 8.68
N ILE A 207 16.50 6.31 9.58
CA ILE A 207 17.85 6.81 9.23
C ILE A 207 18.64 5.83 8.34
N ASN A 208 18.37 4.53 8.44
CA ASN A 208 19.10 3.48 7.72
C ASN A 208 18.51 3.18 6.31
N TRP A 209 17.31 3.67 6.00
CA TRP A 209 16.70 3.41 4.69
C TRP A 209 17.45 4.09 3.54
N TYR A 210 17.71 5.39 3.68
CA TYR A 210 18.37 6.13 2.61
C TYR A 210 19.81 5.67 2.34
N PRO A 211 20.63 5.38 3.35
CA PRO A 211 21.92 4.69 3.15
C PRO A 211 21.82 3.39 2.35
N ALA A 212 20.80 2.56 2.64
CA ALA A 212 20.58 1.31 1.89
C ALA A 212 20.24 1.59 0.40
N VAL A 213 19.42 2.62 0.12
CA VAL A 213 19.10 3.06 -1.25
C VAL A 213 20.37 3.52 -1.99
N LEU A 214 21.23 4.29 -1.31
CA LEU A 214 22.48 4.77 -1.90
C LEU A 214 23.46 3.62 -2.18
N ALA A 215 23.60 2.68 -1.23
CA ALA A 215 24.48 1.53 -1.39
C ALA A 215 24.04 0.61 -2.54
N ASP A 216 22.74 0.44 -2.76
CA ASP A 216 22.22 -0.30 -3.92
C ASP A 216 22.47 0.42 -5.26
N GLY A 217 22.52 1.75 -5.27
CA GLY A 217 22.79 2.57 -6.43
C GLY A 217 21.76 2.47 -7.57
N LYS A 218 20.66 1.73 -7.37
CA LYS A 218 19.62 1.46 -8.36
C LYS A 218 18.25 1.50 -7.72
N TYR A 219 17.23 1.80 -8.52
CA TYR A 219 15.82 1.65 -8.11
C TYR A 219 15.25 0.35 -8.66
N ILE A 220 14.29 -0.24 -7.94
CA ILE A 220 13.69 -1.50 -8.38
C ILE A 220 12.80 -1.28 -9.61
N THR A 221 12.03 -0.20 -9.65
CA THR A 221 11.23 0.19 -10.81
C THR A 221 11.52 1.63 -11.25
N LYS A 222 11.03 2.00 -12.44
CA LYS A 222 11.04 3.40 -12.88
C LYS A 222 10.18 4.27 -11.95
N TYR A 223 9.08 3.74 -11.41
CA TYR A 223 8.16 4.46 -10.54
C TYR A 223 8.76 4.68 -9.15
N ALA A 224 9.41 3.68 -8.57
CA ALA A 224 10.16 3.79 -7.32
C ALA A 224 11.13 4.99 -7.29
N ARG A 225 11.61 5.41 -8.45
CA ARG A 225 12.54 6.54 -8.58
C ARG A 225 11.88 7.91 -8.36
N THR A 226 10.55 8.00 -8.37
CA THR A 226 9.84 9.29 -8.33
C THR A 226 9.94 9.97 -6.97
N ASN A 227 9.83 9.23 -5.90
CA ASN A 227 10.02 9.69 -4.53
C ASN A 227 10.29 8.52 -3.56
N ARG A 228 10.64 8.83 -2.31
CA ARG A 228 10.99 7.83 -1.29
C ARG A 228 9.81 6.91 -0.93
N GLY A 229 8.59 7.41 -0.93
CA GLY A 229 7.42 6.62 -0.61
C GLY A 229 7.15 5.55 -1.66
N GLU A 230 7.25 5.91 -2.93
CA GLU A 230 7.10 4.97 -4.03
C GLU A 230 8.24 3.93 -4.07
N ASP A 231 9.46 4.35 -3.66
CA ASP A 231 10.57 3.40 -3.53
C ASP A 231 10.28 2.35 -2.46
N VAL A 232 9.74 2.75 -1.31
CA VAL A 232 9.33 1.81 -0.26
C VAL A 232 8.21 0.91 -0.75
N ALA A 233 7.13 1.48 -1.30
CA ALA A 233 5.94 0.73 -1.71
C ALA A 233 6.25 -0.31 -2.79
N ASP A 234 7.00 0.08 -3.83
CA ASP A 234 7.44 -0.86 -4.85
C ASP A 234 8.40 -1.91 -4.26
N THR A 235 9.39 -1.49 -3.45
CA THR A 235 10.37 -2.42 -2.87
C THR A 235 9.71 -3.48 -1.99
N ILE A 236 8.65 -3.15 -1.24
CA ILE A 236 7.88 -4.11 -0.44
C ILE A 236 7.29 -5.22 -1.32
N SER A 237 6.68 -4.89 -2.45
CA SER A 237 6.11 -5.89 -3.37
C SER A 237 7.19 -6.87 -3.88
N PHE A 238 8.38 -6.36 -4.19
CA PHE A 238 9.52 -7.19 -4.60
C PHE A 238 10.11 -7.99 -3.44
N TRP A 239 10.13 -7.42 -2.24
CA TRP A 239 10.57 -8.13 -1.03
C TRP A 239 9.64 -9.32 -0.73
N VAL A 240 8.32 -9.13 -0.77
CA VAL A 240 7.34 -10.22 -0.63
C VAL A 240 7.60 -11.30 -1.67
N ALA A 241 7.79 -10.94 -2.94
CA ALA A 241 8.07 -11.90 -4.00
C ALA A 241 9.31 -12.75 -3.71
N VAL A 242 10.38 -12.12 -3.20
CA VAL A 242 11.68 -12.80 -2.96
C VAL A 242 11.70 -13.60 -1.66
N ARG A 243 10.98 -13.14 -0.62
CA ARG A 243 11.04 -13.72 0.73
C ARG A 243 9.87 -14.64 1.07
N CYS A 244 8.69 -14.40 0.49
CA CYS A 244 7.47 -15.03 0.94
C CYS A 244 6.81 -15.93 -0.12
N ILE A 245 7.30 -15.93 -1.36
CA ILE A 245 6.76 -16.76 -2.44
C ILE A 245 7.70 -17.92 -2.71
N GLU A 246 7.31 -19.12 -2.27
CA GLU A 246 8.12 -20.34 -2.35
C GLU A 246 8.58 -20.66 -3.78
N ASN A 247 7.67 -20.62 -4.73
CA ASN A 247 7.93 -20.96 -6.14
C ASN A 247 8.19 -19.73 -7.01
N PHE A 248 8.78 -18.67 -6.44
CA PHE A 248 9.14 -17.50 -7.23
C PHE A 248 10.32 -17.81 -8.15
N SER A 249 10.25 -17.33 -9.39
CA SER A 249 11.29 -17.58 -10.40
C SER A 249 12.70 -17.26 -9.91
N GLU A 250 13.58 -18.25 -9.80
CA GLU A 250 14.97 -18.09 -9.35
C GLU A 250 15.74 -17.07 -10.19
N LYS A 251 15.50 -17.01 -11.51
CA LYS A 251 16.10 -15.98 -12.38
C LYS A 251 15.70 -14.56 -11.95
N LYS A 252 14.40 -14.36 -11.64
CA LYS A 252 13.91 -13.06 -11.18
C LYS A 252 14.41 -12.75 -9.77
N LYS A 253 14.37 -13.74 -8.86
CA LYS A 253 14.86 -13.66 -7.49
C LYS A 253 16.33 -13.20 -7.45
N ASN A 254 17.20 -13.89 -8.19
CA ASN A 254 18.61 -13.55 -8.28
C ASN A 254 18.86 -12.15 -8.87
N LYS A 255 18.04 -11.75 -9.86
CA LYS A 255 18.11 -10.40 -10.43
C LYS A 255 17.78 -9.33 -9.38
N ILE A 256 16.75 -9.54 -8.56
CA ILE A 256 16.32 -8.62 -7.49
C ILE A 256 17.37 -8.59 -6.38
N LEU A 257 17.82 -9.76 -5.89
CA LEU A 257 18.84 -9.88 -4.85
C LEU A 257 20.14 -9.16 -5.20
N LYS A 258 20.58 -9.21 -6.46
CA LYS A 258 21.77 -8.50 -6.95
C LYS A 258 21.54 -6.99 -7.12
N ALA A 259 20.30 -6.57 -7.30
CA ALA A 259 20.01 -5.18 -7.61
C ALA A 259 19.80 -4.30 -6.39
N ILE A 260 19.15 -4.82 -5.36
CA ILE A 260 18.75 -4.08 -4.15
C ILE A 260 19.03 -4.85 -2.86
N PRO A 261 20.26 -5.44 -2.69
CA PRO A 261 20.56 -6.29 -1.54
C PRO A 261 20.45 -5.55 -0.19
N ASN A 262 20.82 -4.27 -0.16
CA ASN A 262 20.83 -3.50 1.08
C ASN A 262 19.41 -3.13 1.54
N ARG A 263 18.51 -2.76 0.61
CA ARG A 263 17.10 -2.52 0.95
C ARG A 263 16.39 -3.80 1.39
N LEU A 264 16.67 -4.94 0.74
CA LEU A 264 16.12 -6.24 1.17
C LEU A 264 16.60 -6.61 2.57
N LYS A 265 17.89 -6.46 2.87
CA LYS A 265 18.44 -6.69 4.21
C LYS A 265 17.83 -5.73 5.23
N PHE A 266 17.67 -4.46 4.88
CA PHE A 266 17.00 -3.49 5.75
C PHE A 266 15.57 -3.96 6.10
N LEU A 267 14.79 -4.40 5.11
CA LEU A 267 13.43 -4.89 5.34
C LEU A 267 13.40 -6.18 6.16
N ASP A 268 14.31 -7.13 5.90
CA ASP A 268 14.44 -8.35 6.72
C ASP A 268 14.64 -8.00 8.19
N ASN A 269 15.59 -7.10 8.50
CA ASN A 269 15.86 -6.63 9.84
C ASN A 269 14.67 -5.87 10.44
N TYR A 270 14.09 -4.95 9.68
CA TYR A 270 12.97 -4.14 10.13
C TYR A 270 11.75 -5.00 10.55
N VAL A 271 11.41 -6.01 9.74
CA VAL A 271 10.32 -6.94 10.04
C VAL A 271 10.63 -7.76 11.30
N LYS A 272 11.87 -8.26 11.45
CA LYS A 272 12.31 -9.01 12.64
C LYS A 272 12.30 -8.17 13.91
N GLU A 273 12.98 -7.03 13.90
CA GLU A 273 13.15 -6.14 15.05
C GLU A 273 11.81 -5.62 15.57
N ASN A 274 10.88 -5.30 14.66
CA ASN A 274 9.54 -4.82 15.02
C ASN A 274 8.54 -5.96 15.20
N LYS A 275 8.95 -7.23 15.10
CA LYS A 275 8.10 -8.42 15.25
C LYS A 275 6.84 -8.36 14.39
N LEU A 276 6.98 -7.87 13.16
CA LEU A 276 5.86 -7.71 12.25
C LEU A 276 5.39 -9.07 11.73
N SER A 277 4.09 -9.33 11.83
CA SER A 277 3.51 -10.60 11.38
C SER A 277 3.44 -10.69 9.87
N THR A 278 4.01 -11.72 9.30
CA THR A 278 3.92 -12.03 7.86
C THR A 278 2.77 -13.00 7.54
N SER A 279 2.06 -13.52 8.57
CA SER A 279 0.92 -14.43 8.36
C SER A 279 -0.10 -13.86 7.35
N PRO A 280 -0.74 -14.72 6.52
CA PRO A 280 -0.58 -16.17 6.46
C PRO A 280 0.64 -16.65 5.67
N MET A 281 1.46 -15.75 5.14
CA MET A 281 2.66 -16.09 4.41
C MET A 281 3.79 -16.51 5.36
N VAL A 282 4.57 -17.50 4.93
CA VAL A 282 5.85 -17.86 5.55
C VAL A 282 6.96 -17.19 4.76
N CYS A 283 7.69 -16.27 5.40
CA CYS A 283 8.75 -15.52 4.75
C CYS A 283 10.13 -15.97 5.24
N ASP A 284 11.04 -16.30 4.30
CA ASP A 284 12.44 -16.62 4.59
C ASP A 284 13.24 -15.33 4.79
N LEU A 285 13.26 -14.84 6.02
CA LEU A 285 14.00 -13.65 6.38
C LEU A 285 15.48 -14.02 6.56
N LYS A 286 16.34 -13.49 5.70
CA LYS A 286 17.79 -13.73 5.80
C LYS A 286 18.39 -13.06 7.04
N ASN A 287 19.39 -13.71 7.62
CA ASN A 287 20.19 -13.17 8.71
C ASN A 287 21.24 -12.20 8.19
#